data_adadec2f16076511141a9e954f6e1d5b
#
_entry.id   adadec2f16076511141a9e954f6e1d5b
#
_cell.length_a   1.000
_cell.length_b   1.000
_cell.length_c   1.000
_cell.angle_alpha   90.00
_cell.angle_beta   90.00
_cell.angle_gamma   90.00
#
_symmetry.space_group_name_H-M   'P 1'
#
loop_
_entity.id
_entity.type
_entity.pdbx_description
1 polymer ?
#
loop_
_entity_poly.entity_id
_entity_poly.type
_entity_poly.pdbx_seq_one_letter_code
_entity_poly.pdbx_strand_id
1 'polypeptide(L)'
;LLRRRQRQMCIRDSIQKAFDNIQQLGLNTVIAQVRPFSDALYESELFPWSYLATGEEGADPGFDPLAIMVEQAHQRGLQLHAWVNPYRVRTSATNKQLSSKNPAVKLLKSGDAIRYNGAVTYDPASKKAQQLIVEGVREIVEKYDVDGIHFDDYFYPTTDAGFDSASYQAYKNKGGSLSLAAWRRQNVNDLVKQVYAAVKQADGEVLFGISPQGNMDNNYNKQFIDVKKWLSEEGYLDYICPQVYYGYDNATCPYAETVKKWADMIKVDGIKLYVGIGAYKIGTEDTWAGAGRDEWLGTTDLLARMVTTARDAKHYGGVAFYSYESLFVSPGRQMQAEERNLKKIF
;
A
#
# COMPACT_ATOMS: atom_id res chain seq x y z
N LEU A 1 -26.98 -20.17 9.65
CA LEU A 1 -26.03 -21.08 8.99
C LEU A 1 -26.12 -20.99 7.45
N LEU A 2 -27.30 -21.12 6.84
CA LEU A 2 -27.51 -21.04 5.38
C LEU A 2 -27.04 -19.69 4.78
N ARG A 3 -27.40 -18.56 5.38
CA ARG A 3 -26.99 -17.21 4.94
C ARG A 3 -25.47 -16.99 5.02
N ARG A 4 -24.79 -17.54 6.04
CA ARG A 4 -23.33 -17.47 6.17
C ARG A 4 -22.64 -18.27 5.06
N ARG A 5 -23.05 -19.52 4.84
CA ARG A 5 -22.52 -20.37 3.75
C ARG A 5 -22.72 -19.75 2.37
N GLN A 6 -23.89 -19.19 2.11
CA GLN A 6 -24.18 -18.52 0.84
C GLN A 6 -23.30 -17.27 0.64
N ARG A 7 -23.09 -16.44 1.68
CA ARG A 7 -22.21 -15.28 1.63
C ARG A 7 -20.75 -15.70 1.37
N GLN A 8 -20.26 -16.72 2.06
CA GLN A 8 -18.91 -17.26 1.86
C GLN A 8 -18.73 -17.77 0.42
N MET A 9 -19.71 -18.49 -0.14
CA MET A 9 -19.67 -18.95 -1.54
C MET A 9 -19.60 -17.77 -2.51
N CYS A 10 -20.47 -16.77 -2.38
CA CYS A 10 -20.45 -15.58 -3.25
C CYS A 10 -19.12 -14.82 -3.20
N ILE A 11 -18.49 -14.71 -2.02
CA ILE A 11 -17.18 -14.04 -1.87
C ILE A 11 -16.10 -14.89 -2.50
N ARG A 12 -16.08 -16.21 -2.26
CA ARG A 12 -15.12 -17.12 -2.89
C ARG A 12 -15.23 -17.04 -4.42
N ASP A 13 -16.43 -17.08 -4.98
CA ASP A 13 -16.66 -16.98 -6.43
C ASP A 13 -16.17 -15.64 -6.99
N SER A 14 -16.38 -14.54 -6.23
CA SER A 14 -15.88 -13.23 -6.63
C SER A 14 -14.36 -13.14 -6.62
N ILE A 15 -13.70 -13.72 -5.61
CA ILE A 15 -12.24 -13.80 -5.53
C ILE A 15 -11.70 -14.67 -6.66
N GLN A 16 -12.30 -15.83 -6.91
CA GLN A 16 -11.94 -16.73 -8.01
C GLN A 16 -11.99 -16.01 -9.35
N LYS A 17 -13.12 -15.38 -9.66
CA LYS A 17 -13.27 -14.60 -10.90
C LYS A 17 -12.22 -13.48 -11.01
N ALA A 18 -11.93 -12.79 -9.92
CA ALA A 18 -10.91 -11.75 -9.93
C ALA A 18 -9.52 -12.31 -10.26
N PHE A 19 -9.15 -13.41 -9.66
CA PHE A 19 -7.84 -14.01 -9.86
C PHE A 19 -7.72 -14.72 -11.22
N ASP A 20 -8.82 -15.27 -11.75
CA ASP A 20 -8.88 -15.76 -13.13
C ASP A 20 -8.62 -14.64 -14.14
N ASN A 21 -9.22 -13.46 -13.95
CA ASN A 21 -8.98 -12.30 -14.82
C ASN A 21 -7.51 -11.85 -14.78
N ILE A 22 -6.91 -11.82 -13.59
CA ILE A 22 -5.52 -11.42 -13.37
C ILE A 22 -4.58 -12.40 -14.09
N GLN A 23 -4.79 -13.72 -13.90
CA GLN A 23 -4.02 -14.76 -14.55
C GLN A 23 -4.18 -14.71 -16.08
N GLN A 24 -5.40 -14.52 -16.58
CA GLN A 24 -5.70 -14.42 -18.02
C GLN A 24 -5.06 -13.20 -18.71
N LEU A 25 -4.78 -12.13 -17.95
CA LEU A 25 -4.02 -10.99 -18.45
C LEU A 25 -2.49 -11.25 -18.48
N GLY A 26 -2.02 -12.35 -17.88
CA GLY A 26 -0.61 -12.70 -17.80
C GLY A 26 0.08 -12.13 -16.55
N LEU A 27 -0.68 -11.58 -15.60
CA LEU A 27 -0.13 -11.07 -14.32
C LEU A 27 0.07 -12.25 -13.36
N ASN A 28 1.05 -12.14 -12.47
CA ASN A 28 1.50 -13.23 -11.58
C ASN A 28 1.42 -12.90 -10.09
N THR A 29 1.02 -11.69 -9.71
CA THR A 29 0.99 -11.25 -8.32
C THR A 29 -0.26 -10.44 -8.04
N VAL A 30 -0.87 -10.65 -6.88
CA VAL A 30 -1.99 -9.86 -6.36
C VAL A 30 -1.53 -9.09 -5.12
N ILE A 31 -1.71 -7.79 -5.12
CA ILE A 31 -1.53 -6.95 -3.93
C ILE A 31 -2.93 -6.67 -3.36
N ALA A 32 -3.30 -7.36 -2.30
CA ALA A 32 -4.63 -7.31 -1.70
C ALA A 32 -4.64 -6.51 -0.40
N GLN A 33 -5.49 -5.48 -0.32
CA GLN A 33 -5.61 -4.67 0.90
C GLN A 33 -6.36 -5.45 1.99
N VAL A 34 -5.63 -5.86 3.01
CA VAL A 34 -6.15 -6.70 4.12
C VAL A 34 -6.29 -5.95 5.44
N ARG A 35 -5.59 -4.81 5.59
CA ARG A 35 -5.69 -3.93 6.76
C ARG A 35 -5.64 -2.45 6.36
N PRO A 36 -6.76 -1.91 5.84
CA PRO A 36 -6.84 -0.49 5.44
C PRO A 36 -6.90 0.47 6.62
N PHE A 37 -7.27 -0.03 7.79
CA PHE A 37 -7.46 0.71 9.03
C PHE A 37 -6.85 -0.06 10.21
N SER A 38 -7.24 0.31 11.45
CA SER A 38 -6.92 -0.44 12.67
C SER A 38 -7.91 -1.59 12.92
N ASP A 39 -8.31 -2.27 11.86
CA ASP A 39 -9.16 -3.46 11.84
C ASP A 39 -8.69 -4.39 10.72
N ALA A 40 -9.06 -5.67 10.73
CA ALA A 40 -8.49 -6.67 9.86
C ALA A 40 -9.54 -7.37 8.98
N LEU A 41 -9.18 -7.68 7.73
CA LEU A 41 -9.91 -8.58 6.83
C LEU A 41 -9.36 -10.02 6.92
N TYR A 42 -8.87 -10.39 8.10
CA TYR A 42 -8.33 -11.71 8.44
C TYR A 42 -8.51 -11.96 9.93
N GLU A 43 -8.41 -13.21 10.36
CA GLU A 43 -8.50 -13.57 11.78
C GLU A 43 -7.26 -13.06 12.53
N SER A 44 -7.44 -12.06 13.40
CA SER A 44 -6.38 -11.40 14.14
C SER A 44 -6.64 -11.46 15.65
N GLU A 45 -5.58 -11.66 16.43
CA GLU A 45 -5.61 -11.53 17.89
C GLU A 45 -5.44 -10.07 18.35
N LEU A 46 -4.87 -9.23 17.46
CA LEU A 46 -4.52 -7.84 17.75
C LEU A 46 -5.60 -6.86 17.31
N PHE A 47 -6.29 -7.16 16.21
CA PHE A 47 -7.25 -6.26 15.57
C PHE A 47 -8.63 -6.89 15.48
N PRO A 48 -9.71 -6.11 15.68
CA PRO A 48 -11.07 -6.60 15.45
C PRO A 48 -11.29 -6.84 13.94
N TRP A 49 -12.27 -7.68 13.60
CA TRP A 49 -12.76 -7.81 12.23
C TRP A 49 -13.16 -6.46 11.65
N SER A 50 -12.74 -6.22 10.41
CA SER A 50 -13.06 -4.97 9.72
C SER A 50 -14.55 -4.83 9.45
N TYR A 51 -15.07 -3.61 9.64
CA TYR A 51 -16.43 -3.26 9.25
C TYR A 51 -16.67 -3.44 7.73
N LEU A 52 -15.63 -3.46 6.92
CA LEU A 52 -15.72 -3.71 5.48
C LEU A 52 -16.22 -5.12 5.16
N ALA A 53 -15.98 -6.08 6.04
CA ALA A 53 -16.43 -7.46 5.84
C ALA A 53 -17.93 -7.65 6.17
N THR A 54 -18.46 -6.91 7.16
CA THR A 54 -19.81 -7.16 7.70
C THR A 54 -20.69 -5.91 7.78
N GLY A 55 -20.11 -4.72 7.65
CA GLY A 55 -20.76 -3.44 7.93
C GLY A 55 -20.58 -2.96 9.37
N GLU A 56 -20.11 -3.83 10.29
CA GLU A 56 -19.89 -3.55 11.71
C GLU A 56 -18.52 -4.04 12.15
N GLU A 57 -17.72 -3.16 12.80
CA GLU A 57 -16.39 -3.51 13.29
C GLU A 57 -16.46 -4.50 14.45
N GLY A 58 -15.68 -5.56 14.37
CA GLY A 58 -15.61 -6.63 15.37
C GLY A 58 -16.66 -7.72 15.20
N ALA A 59 -17.59 -7.57 14.25
CA ALA A 59 -18.53 -8.63 13.91
C ALA A 59 -17.82 -9.69 13.03
N ASP A 60 -17.88 -10.95 13.48
CA ASP A 60 -17.31 -12.09 12.77
C ASP A 60 -18.06 -12.34 11.44
N PRO A 61 -17.36 -12.27 10.28
CA PRO A 61 -17.98 -12.56 8.98
C PRO A 61 -18.35 -14.04 8.80
N GLY A 62 -17.79 -14.92 9.63
CA GLY A 62 -17.97 -16.37 9.56
C GLY A 62 -17.09 -17.07 8.51
N PHE A 63 -16.10 -16.39 8.00
CA PHE A 63 -15.06 -16.89 7.08
C PHE A 63 -13.85 -15.96 7.15
N ASP A 64 -12.70 -16.44 6.73
CA ASP A 64 -11.46 -15.67 6.67
C ASP A 64 -11.15 -15.22 5.22
N PRO A 65 -11.32 -13.92 4.89
CA PRO A 65 -11.05 -13.41 3.55
C PRO A 65 -9.60 -13.62 3.09
N LEU A 66 -8.61 -13.40 3.97
CA LEU A 66 -7.21 -13.54 3.61
C LEU A 66 -6.84 -14.99 3.35
N ALA A 67 -7.29 -15.92 4.17
CA ALA A 67 -7.08 -17.35 3.96
C ALA A 67 -7.64 -17.81 2.60
N ILE A 68 -8.85 -17.32 2.24
CA ILE A 68 -9.44 -17.62 0.93
C ILE A 68 -8.61 -17.01 -0.20
N MET A 69 -8.13 -15.77 -0.06
CA MET A 69 -7.33 -15.11 -1.10
C MET A 69 -5.99 -15.83 -1.32
N VAL A 70 -5.28 -16.21 -0.25
CA VAL A 70 -4.03 -16.99 -0.34
C VAL A 70 -4.26 -18.31 -1.06
N GLU A 71 -5.25 -19.10 -0.60
CA GLU A 71 -5.61 -20.38 -1.23
C GLU A 71 -5.90 -20.20 -2.73
N GLN A 72 -6.72 -19.22 -3.08
CA GLN A 72 -7.13 -19.01 -4.47
C GLN A 72 -6.02 -18.44 -5.36
N ALA A 73 -5.10 -17.65 -4.82
CA ALA A 73 -3.91 -17.17 -5.51
C ALA A 73 -2.97 -18.35 -5.83
N HIS A 74 -2.60 -19.13 -4.84
CA HIS A 74 -1.66 -20.23 -4.98
C HIS A 74 -2.19 -21.35 -5.89
N GLN A 75 -3.50 -21.67 -5.86
CA GLN A 75 -4.13 -22.59 -6.80
C GLN A 75 -3.96 -22.19 -8.27
N ARG A 76 -3.68 -20.91 -8.54
CA ARG A 76 -3.45 -20.34 -9.88
C ARG A 76 -2.00 -20.05 -10.19
N GLY A 77 -1.08 -20.35 -9.27
CA GLY A 77 0.33 -19.97 -9.38
C GLY A 77 0.57 -18.47 -9.27
N LEU A 78 -0.36 -17.73 -8.63
CA LEU A 78 -0.22 -16.31 -8.34
C LEU A 78 0.39 -16.11 -6.96
N GLN A 79 1.24 -15.10 -6.80
CA GLN A 79 1.68 -14.61 -5.50
C GLN A 79 0.62 -13.70 -4.87
N LEU A 80 0.53 -13.69 -3.54
CA LEU A 80 -0.31 -12.77 -2.78
C LEU A 80 0.52 -11.93 -1.82
N HIS A 81 0.53 -10.62 -2.03
CA HIS A 81 1.09 -9.66 -1.10
C HIS A 81 -0.02 -9.03 -0.26
N ALA A 82 0.08 -9.11 1.05
CA ALA A 82 -0.87 -8.51 1.98
C ALA A 82 -0.59 -7.00 2.13
N TRP A 83 -1.50 -6.16 1.64
CA TRP A 83 -1.37 -4.71 1.74
C TRP A 83 -1.97 -4.19 3.06
N VAL A 84 -1.15 -3.48 3.80
CA VAL A 84 -1.44 -2.89 5.11
C VAL A 84 -1.18 -1.39 5.06
N ASN A 85 -2.13 -0.59 5.55
CA ASN A 85 -1.89 0.81 5.90
C ASN A 85 -1.34 0.87 7.33
N PRO A 86 -0.09 1.32 7.55
CA PRO A 86 0.52 1.18 8.88
C PRO A 86 -0.11 2.09 9.94
N TYR A 87 -0.34 3.37 9.65
CA TYR A 87 -0.74 4.34 10.67
C TYR A 87 -2.22 4.71 10.70
N ARG A 88 -2.94 4.45 9.62
CA ARG A 88 -4.32 4.92 9.48
C ARG A 88 -5.29 4.08 10.32
N VAL A 89 -5.97 4.74 11.27
CA VAL A 89 -7.01 4.11 12.10
C VAL A 89 -8.40 4.34 11.52
N ARG A 90 -8.71 5.58 11.15
CA ARG A 90 -9.95 5.99 10.46
C ARG A 90 -9.72 7.25 9.65
N THR A 91 -10.41 7.36 8.52
CA THR A 91 -10.48 8.63 7.78
C THR A 91 -11.65 9.48 8.27
N SER A 92 -11.67 10.76 7.93
CA SER A 92 -12.80 11.66 8.20
C SER A 92 -14.11 11.19 7.53
N ALA A 93 -14.00 10.53 6.37
CA ALA A 93 -15.15 9.98 5.63
C ALA A 93 -15.71 8.69 6.26
N THR A 94 -14.91 7.96 7.05
CA THR A 94 -15.33 6.72 7.70
C THR A 94 -15.76 6.97 9.15
N ASN A 95 -16.69 7.87 9.38
CA ASN A 95 -17.10 8.35 10.72
C ASN A 95 -17.83 7.27 11.55
N LYS A 96 -17.31 6.03 11.57
CA LYS A 96 -17.83 4.94 12.39
C LYS A 96 -17.13 4.89 13.74
N GLN A 97 -17.88 4.63 14.78
CA GLN A 97 -17.33 4.44 16.12
C GLN A 97 -16.38 3.22 16.13
N LEU A 98 -15.23 3.38 16.77
CA LEU A 98 -14.32 2.25 17.00
C LEU A 98 -14.95 1.25 17.99
N SER A 99 -14.83 -0.02 17.68
CA SER A 99 -15.16 -1.10 18.63
C SER A 99 -14.34 -0.95 19.91
N SER A 100 -14.90 -1.31 21.05
CA SER A 100 -14.15 -1.33 22.32
C SER A 100 -12.94 -2.26 22.32
N LYS A 101 -12.93 -3.24 21.39
CA LYS A 101 -11.83 -4.17 21.16
C LYS A 101 -10.72 -3.58 20.29
N ASN A 102 -10.97 -2.44 19.60
CA ASN A 102 -9.96 -1.83 18.75
C ASN A 102 -8.81 -1.26 19.59
N PRO A 103 -7.54 -1.65 19.32
CA PRO A 103 -6.40 -1.20 20.10
C PRO A 103 -6.23 0.33 20.09
N ALA A 104 -6.67 1.01 19.02
CA ALA A 104 -6.62 2.47 18.94
C ALA A 104 -7.44 3.17 20.04
N VAL A 105 -8.44 2.52 20.63
CA VAL A 105 -9.19 3.10 21.77
C VAL A 105 -8.29 3.32 22.98
N LYS A 106 -7.40 2.37 23.28
CA LYS A 106 -6.42 2.49 24.37
C LYS A 106 -5.33 3.50 24.01
N LEU A 107 -4.84 3.45 22.77
CA LEU A 107 -3.77 4.35 22.30
C LEU A 107 -4.22 5.82 22.22
N LEU A 108 -5.49 6.09 21.91
CA LEU A 108 -6.07 7.43 21.99
C LEU A 108 -6.07 7.97 23.42
N LYS A 109 -6.37 7.12 24.42
CA LYS A 109 -6.40 7.52 25.84
C LYS A 109 -4.98 7.82 26.38
N SER A 110 -3.98 7.14 25.87
CA SER A 110 -2.58 7.33 26.29
C SER A 110 -1.80 8.34 25.44
N GLY A 111 -2.43 8.94 24.42
CA GLY A 111 -1.77 9.89 23.51
C GLY A 111 -0.87 9.22 22.45
N ASP A 112 -0.94 7.90 22.33
CA ASP A 112 -0.20 7.10 21.33
C ASP A 112 -0.93 7.03 19.97
N ALA A 113 -2.13 7.59 19.89
CA ALA A 113 -2.89 7.86 18.67
C ALA A 113 -3.50 9.26 18.73
N ILE A 114 -3.70 9.88 17.58
CA ILE A 114 -4.03 11.30 17.44
C ILE A 114 -5.34 11.46 16.65
N ARG A 115 -6.24 12.32 17.14
CA ARG A 115 -7.39 12.80 16.37
C ARG A 115 -6.98 14.06 15.62
N TYR A 116 -7.15 14.04 14.31
CA TYR A 116 -6.79 15.19 13.47
C TYR A 116 -7.77 15.34 12.30
N ASN A 117 -8.41 16.50 12.18
CA ASN A 117 -9.37 16.84 11.12
C ASN A 117 -10.43 15.73 10.86
N GLY A 118 -11.02 15.20 11.94
CA GLY A 118 -12.04 14.15 11.88
C GLY A 118 -11.50 12.73 11.61
N ALA A 119 -10.22 12.58 11.31
CA ALA A 119 -9.53 11.30 11.18
C ALA A 119 -8.91 10.84 12.51
N VAL A 120 -8.51 9.58 12.56
CA VAL A 120 -7.69 9.01 13.65
C VAL A 120 -6.48 8.33 13.02
N THR A 121 -5.31 8.65 13.55
CA THR A 121 -4.01 8.11 13.09
C THR A 121 -3.21 7.68 14.30
N TYR A 122 -2.47 6.60 14.22
CA TYR A 122 -1.45 6.30 15.22
C TYR A 122 -0.38 7.39 15.20
N ASP A 123 0.15 7.75 16.37
CA ASP A 123 1.29 8.66 16.44
C ASP A 123 2.55 7.94 15.94
N PRO A 124 3.15 8.38 14.81
CA PRO A 124 4.32 7.70 14.26
C PRO A 124 5.54 7.68 15.20
N ALA A 125 5.59 8.59 16.19
CA ALA A 125 6.62 8.63 17.20
C ALA A 125 6.38 7.67 18.38
N SER A 126 5.16 7.16 18.54
CA SER A 126 4.82 6.26 19.63
C SER A 126 5.44 4.88 19.43
N LYS A 127 6.29 4.46 20.38
CA LYS A 127 6.87 3.13 20.38
C LYS A 127 5.83 2.02 20.55
N LYS A 128 4.72 2.30 21.28
CA LYS A 128 3.61 1.35 21.43
C LYS A 128 2.85 1.16 20.10
N ALA A 129 2.63 2.27 19.38
CA ALA A 129 2.00 2.19 18.07
C ALA A 129 2.90 1.48 17.05
N GLN A 130 4.20 1.80 17.03
CA GLN A 130 5.18 1.10 16.18
C GLN A 130 5.19 -0.41 16.49
N GLN A 131 5.25 -0.79 17.76
CA GLN A 131 5.24 -2.19 18.18
C GLN A 131 3.96 -2.91 17.72
N LEU A 132 2.78 -2.30 17.91
CA LEU A 132 1.50 -2.87 17.44
C LEU A 132 1.50 -3.08 15.92
N ILE A 133 2.05 -2.15 15.15
CA ILE A 133 2.15 -2.27 13.69
C ILE A 133 3.07 -3.43 13.31
N VAL A 134 4.24 -3.52 13.95
CA VAL A 134 5.23 -4.59 13.72
C VAL A 134 4.66 -5.97 14.07
N GLU A 135 4.02 -6.10 15.24
CA GLU A 135 3.39 -7.34 15.69
C GLU A 135 2.25 -7.76 14.77
N GLY A 136 1.44 -6.79 14.31
CA GLY A 136 0.36 -7.07 13.37
C GLY A 136 0.83 -7.49 11.97
N VAL A 137 2.02 -7.05 11.54
CA VAL A 137 2.65 -7.57 10.32
C VAL A 137 3.21 -8.98 10.55
N ARG A 138 3.89 -9.19 11.67
CA ARG A 138 4.39 -10.53 12.06
C ARG A 138 3.25 -11.54 12.13
N GLU A 139 2.12 -11.18 12.74
CA GLU A 139 0.94 -12.04 12.82
C GLU A 139 0.46 -12.51 11.44
N ILE A 140 0.48 -11.62 10.43
CA ILE A 140 0.10 -12.00 9.05
C ILE A 140 1.09 -13.04 8.51
N VAL A 141 2.39 -12.78 8.62
CA VAL A 141 3.44 -13.67 8.09
C VAL A 141 3.43 -15.04 8.79
N GLU A 142 3.20 -15.07 10.09
CA GLU A 142 3.21 -16.33 10.88
C GLU A 142 1.92 -17.17 10.67
N LYS A 143 0.78 -16.54 10.38
CA LYS A 143 -0.51 -17.23 10.28
C LYS A 143 -0.94 -17.57 8.85
N TYR A 144 -0.43 -16.81 7.86
CA TYR A 144 -0.86 -16.93 6.47
C TYR A 144 0.34 -17.13 5.56
N ASP A 145 0.21 -18.02 4.59
CA ASP A 145 1.23 -18.28 3.56
C ASP A 145 1.22 -17.16 2.50
N VAL A 146 1.49 -15.92 2.95
CA VAL A 146 1.59 -14.75 2.06
C VAL A 146 2.98 -14.67 1.46
N ASP A 147 3.08 -14.28 0.18
CA ASP A 147 4.37 -14.13 -0.51
C ASP A 147 5.03 -12.77 -0.21
N GLY A 148 4.26 -11.83 0.31
CA GLY A 148 4.78 -10.51 0.65
C GLY A 148 3.88 -9.67 1.55
N ILE A 149 4.50 -8.67 2.16
CA ILE A 149 3.85 -7.56 2.87
C ILE A 149 4.05 -6.29 2.06
N HIS A 150 3.00 -5.53 1.88
CA HIS A 150 3.00 -4.29 1.10
C HIS A 150 2.48 -3.13 1.93
N PHE A 151 3.25 -2.02 2.03
CA PHE A 151 2.77 -0.75 2.55
C PHE A 151 2.52 0.23 1.41
N ASP A 152 1.53 1.11 1.59
CA ASP A 152 1.28 2.24 0.69
C ASP A 152 2.01 3.52 1.13
N ASP A 153 1.53 4.69 0.66
CA ASP A 153 2.11 5.99 0.93
C ASP A 153 1.50 6.73 2.14
N TYR A 154 0.58 6.10 2.89
CA TYR A 154 -0.10 6.77 4.01
C TYR A 154 0.71 6.70 5.31
N PHE A 155 1.82 7.47 5.37
CA PHE A 155 2.64 7.62 6.57
C PHE A 155 2.17 8.85 7.39
N TYR A 156 2.86 9.99 7.34
CA TYR A 156 2.36 11.19 8.02
C TYR A 156 1.18 11.81 7.26
N PRO A 157 0.06 12.13 7.93
CA PRO A 157 -1.13 12.66 7.26
C PRO A 157 -1.04 14.16 6.94
N THR A 158 -0.07 14.87 7.52
CA THR A 158 0.03 16.34 7.47
C THR A 158 1.43 16.85 7.74
N THR A 159 1.71 18.06 7.25
CA THR A 159 2.91 18.84 7.60
C THR A 159 2.69 19.77 8.78
N ASP A 160 1.45 19.91 9.29
CA ASP A 160 1.12 20.76 10.43
C ASP A 160 1.99 20.39 11.65
N ALA A 161 2.68 21.41 12.21
CA ALA A 161 3.54 21.23 13.38
C ALA A 161 2.75 20.93 14.66
N GLY A 162 1.46 21.26 14.70
CA GLY A 162 0.57 20.98 15.82
C GLY A 162 0.18 19.50 15.93
N PHE A 163 0.26 18.73 14.83
CA PHE A 163 -0.21 17.35 14.75
C PHE A 163 0.39 16.44 15.85
N ASP A 164 1.71 16.42 15.98
CA ASP A 164 2.47 15.60 16.91
C ASP A 164 3.32 16.44 17.89
N SER A 165 2.90 17.67 18.16
CA SER A 165 3.64 18.64 18.98
C SER A 165 3.98 18.13 20.37
N ALA A 166 3.08 17.39 21.03
CA ALA A 166 3.31 16.81 22.35
C ALA A 166 4.46 15.78 22.32
N SER A 167 4.47 14.88 21.34
CA SER A 167 5.51 13.87 21.17
C SER A 167 6.85 14.49 20.78
N TYR A 168 6.84 15.51 19.92
CA TYR A 168 8.05 16.23 19.56
C TYR A 168 8.62 17.01 20.75
N GLN A 169 7.77 17.67 21.56
CA GLN A 169 8.23 18.35 22.78
C GLN A 169 8.82 17.36 23.80
N ALA A 170 8.21 16.19 23.96
CA ALA A 170 8.75 15.13 24.81
C ALA A 170 10.13 14.64 24.31
N TYR A 171 10.32 14.54 22.99
CA TYR A 171 11.63 14.25 22.39
C TYR A 171 12.65 15.35 22.70
N LYS A 172 12.29 16.63 22.54
CA LYS A 172 13.17 17.78 22.84
C LYS A 172 13.55 17.83 24.31
N ASN A 173 12.62 17.59 25.22
CA ASN A 173 12.86 17.59 26.68
C ASN A 173 13.84 16.50 27.14
N LYS A 174 13.96 15.40 26.33
CA LYS A 174 14.96 14.33 26.54
C LYS A 174 16.33 14.63 25.88
N GLY A 175 16.54 15.85 25.42
CA GLY A 175 17.80 16.27 24.78
C GLY A 175 17.85 16.00 23.27
N GLY A 176 16.73 15.72 22.63
CA GLY A 176 16.66 15.50 21.19
C GLY A 176 17.10 16.74 20.39
N SER A 177 17.99 16.56 19.41
CA SER A 177 18.59 17.65 18.62
C SER A 177 17.97 17.83 17.22
N LEU A 178 17.27 16.82 16.67
CA LEU A 178 16.72 16.87 15.31
C LEU A 178 15.67 17.99 15.16
N SER A 179 15.59 18.56 13.96
CA SER A 179 14.44 19.37 13.55
C SER A 179 13.17 18.53 13.49
N LEU A 180 11.98 19.15 13.52
CA LEU A 180 10.70 18.44 13.43
C LEU A 180 10.64 17.53 12.20
N ALA A 181 11.02 18.03 11.04
CA ALA A 181 10.98 17.24 9.79
C ALA A 181 11.97 16.05 9.81
N ALA A 182 13.19 16.26 10.34
CA ALA A 182 14.17 15.18 10.47
C ALA A 182 13.73 14.14 11.50
N TRP A 183 13.13 14.55 12.60
CA TRP A 183 12.59 13.65 13.62
C TRP A 183 11.41 12.84 13.10
N ARG A 184 10.49 13.44 12.34
CA ARG A 184 9.40 12.73 11.70
C ARG A 184 9.91 11.66 10.74
N ARG A 185 10.90 11.99 9.88
CA ARG A 185 11.54 11.01 9.00
C ARG A 185 12.22 9.87 9.77
N GLN A 186 12.88 10.21 10.88
CA GLN A 186 13.50 9.17 11.72
C GLN A 186 12.46 8.20 12.29
N ASN A 187 11.30 8.69 12.75
CA ASN A 187 10.23 7.83 13.27
C ASN A 187 9.70 6.87 12.19
N VAL A 188 9.55 7.35 10.96
CA VAL A 188 9.12 6.50 9.83
C VAL A 188 10.22 5.49 9.45
N ASN A 189 11.48 5.92 9.37
CA ASN A 189 12.62 5.03 9.11
C ASN A 189 12.73 3.93 10.15
N ASP A 190 12.55 4.27 11.44
CA ASP A 190 12.58 3.31 12.55
C ASP A 190 11.48 2.24 12.38
N LEU A 191 10.26 2.64 12.03
CA LEU A 191 9.18 1.68 11.79
C LEU A 191 9.49 0.77 10.60
N VAL A 192 9.88 1.33 9.46
CA VAL A 192 10.15 0.56 8.24
C VAL A 192 11.23 -0.48 8.49
N LYS A 193 12.32 -0.09 9.18
CA LYS A 193 13.40 -1.00 9.55
C LYS A 193 12.95 -2.12 10.50
N GLN A 194 12.11 -1.79 11.49
CA GLN A 194 11.56 -2.78 12.42
C GLN A 194 10.62 -3.76 11.73
N VAL A 195 9.78 -3.27 10.81
CA VAL A 195 8.88 -4.14 10.03
C VAL A 195 9.67 -5.07 9.13
N TYR A 196 10.66 -4.57 8.40
CA TYR A 196 11.54 -5.41 7.57
C TYR A 196 12.18 -6.53 8.40
N ALA A 197 12.79 -6.17 9.53
CA ALA A 197 13.42 -7.14 10.43
C ALA A 197 12.42 -8.19 10.96
N ALA A 198 11.19 -7.77 11.30
CA ALA A 198 10.16 -8.67 11.80
C ALA A 198 9.66 -9.63 10.71
N VAL A 199 9.48 -9.16 9.48
CA VAL A 199 9.12 -10.02 8.33
C VAL A 199 10.20 -11.04 8.10
N LYS A 200 11.48 -10.63 7.98
CA LYS A 200 12.60 -11.54 7.72
C LYS A 200 12.88 -12.52 8.86
N GLN A 201 12.54 -12.16 10.09
CA GLN A 201 12.65 -13.05 11.25
C GLN A 201 11.52 -14.08 11.29
N ALA A 202 10.31 -13.72 10.88
CA ALA A 202 9.16 -14.62 10.81
C ALA A 202 9.30 -15.60 9.64
N ASP A 203 9.61 -15.08 8.45
CA ASP A 203 9.92 -15.86 7.25
C ASP A 203 10.86 -15.06 6.33
N GLY A 204 12.04 -15.61 6.05
CA GLY A 204 13.06 -14.97 5.19
C GLY A 204 12.67 -14.86 3.73
N GLU A 205 11.77 -15.70 3.24
CA GLU A 205 11.32 -15.72 1.84
C GLU A 205 10.22 -14.69 1.56
N VAL A 206 9.44 -14.28 2.58
CA VAL A 206 8.39 -13.28 2.44
C VAL A 206 8.99 -11.92 2.11
N LEU A 207 8.54 -11.29 1.03
CA LEU A 207 9.01 -9.99 0.58
C LEU A 207 8.35 -8.85 1.37
N PHE A 208 9.11 -7.81 1.67
CA PHE A 208 8.54 -6.56 2.18
C PHE A 208 8.79 -5.42 1.20
N GLY A 209 7.74 -4.74 0.80
CA GLY A 209 7.84 -3.59 -0.09
C GLY A 209 6.91 -2.45 0.25
N ILE A 210 7.21 -1.28 -0.32
CA ILE A 210 6.48 -0.04 -0.08
C ILE A 210 6.14 0.63 -1.40
N SER A 211 4.91 1.18 -1.49
CA SER A 211 4.41 1.93 -2.63
C SER A 211 4.27 3.42 -2.29
N PRO A 212 5.37 4.20 -2.29
CA PRO A 212 5.33 5.63 -2.05
C PRO A 212 4.77 6.39 -3.26
N GLN A 213 4.45 7.67 -3.10
CA GLN A 213 4.08 8.52 -4.24
C GLN A 213 5.19 8.55 -5.29
N GLY A 214 4.83 8.64 -6.56
CA GLY A 214 5.81 8.79 -7.64
C GLY A 214 6.64 10.07 -7.53
N ASN A 215 6.09 11.13 -6.93
CA ASN A 215 6.79 12.39 -6.68
C ASN A 215 7.64 12.30 -5.41
N MET A 216 8.96 12.30 -5.58
CA MET A 216 9.95 12.14 -4.51
C MET A 216 9.94 13.30 -3.50
N ASP A 217 9.72 14.52 -3.98
CA ASP A 217 9.68 15.71 -3.10
C ASP A 217 8.48 15.67 -2.15
N ASN A 218 7.33 15.19 -2.64
CA ASN A 218 6.17 14.99 -1.79
C ASN A 218 6.44 13.92 -0.71
N ASN A 219 7.08 12.82 -1.05
CA ASN A 219 7.48 11.79 -0.08
C ASN A 219 8.34 12.39 1.03
N TYR A 220 9.41 13.08 0.67
CA TYR A 220 10.39 13.59 1.62
C TYR A 220 9.86 14.75 2.46
N ASN A 221 9.13 15.69 1.82
CA ASN A 221 8.75 16.97 2.45
C ASN A 221 7.34 16.97 3.04
N LYS A 222 6.42 16.13 2.53
CA LYS A 222 5.02 16.12 2.98
C LYS A 222 4.64 14.89 3.79
N GLN A 223 5.17 13.73 3.41
CA GLN A 223 4.87 12.46 4.10
C GLN A 223 6.00 12.00 5.01
N PHE A 224 7.14 12.71 5.00
CA PHE A 224 8.34 12.42 5.79
C PHE A 224 8.89 11.01 5.54
N ILE A 225 8.86 10.58 4.28
CA ILE A 225 9.38 9.31 3.78
C ILE A 225 10.76 9.53 3.18
N ASP A 226 11.78 8.90 3.73
CA ASP A 226 13.17 9.00 3.25
C ASP A 226 13.50 7.81 2.31
N VAL A 227 12.86 7.80 1.13
CA VAL A 227 13.06 6.73 0.13
C VAL A 227 14.52 6.60 -0.30
N LYS A 228 15.27 7.71 -0.33
CA LYS A 228 16.69 7.68 -0.70
C LYS A 228 17.50 6.85 0.30
N LYS A 229 17.21 7.02 1.60
CA LYS A 229 17.83 6.22 2.65
C LYS A 229 17.50 4.75 2.48
N TRP A 230 16.23 4.41 2.29
CA TRP A 230 15.78 3.01 2.17
C TRP A 230 16.35 2.29 0.96
N LEU A 231 16.63 3.02 -0.12
CA LEU A 231 17.20 2.47 -1.36
C LEU A 231 18.73 2.46 -1.40
N SER A 232 19.39 3.11 -0.41
CA SER A 232 20.85 3.17 -0.31
C SER A 232 21.46 2.45 0.90
N GLU A 233 20.63 1.99 1.83
CA GLU A 233 21.04 1.27 3.02
C GLU A 233 20.26 -0.04 3.13
N GLU A 234 20.92 -1.13 3.54
CA GLU A 234 20.28 -2.43 3.76
C GLU A 234 19.34 -2.45 4.96
N GLY A 235 18.38 -3.38 4.96
CA GLY A 235 17.50 -3.65 6.10
C GLY A 235 16.24 -2.79 6.15
N TYR A 236 15.79 -2.26 5.01
CA TYR A 236 14.55 -1.49 4.92
C TYR A 236 13.46 -2.17 4.10
N LEU A 237 13.78 -2.73 2.93
CA LEU A 237 12.80 -3.33 2.03
C LEU A 237 13.47 -4.25 0.98
N ASP A 238 12.69 -5.14 0.37
CA ASP A 238 13.10 -6.00 -0.73
C ASP A 238 12.72 -5.39 -2.09
N TYR A 239 11.66 -4.59 -2.13
CA TYR A 239 11.23 -3.90 -3.34
C TYR A 239 10.62 -2.54 -3.05
N ILE A 240 10.71 -1.64 -4.01
CA ILE A 240 10.01 -0.36 -4.04
C ILE A 240 9.02 -0.34 -5.20
N CYS A 241 7.79 0.13 -4.95
CA CYS A 241 6.72 0.18 -5.94
C CYS A 241 6.15 1.60 -6.07
N PRO A 242 6.93 2.60 -6.54
CA PRO A 242 6.46 3.97 -6.62
C PRO A 242 5.22 4.11 -7.50
N GLN A 243 4.25 4.90 -7.04
CA GLN A 243 3.01 5.21 -7.74
C GLN A 243 3.28 6.21 -8.88
N VAL A 244 3.86 5.73 -10.00
CA VAL A 244 4.17 6.55 -11.17
C VAL A 244 2.92 6.71 -12.02
N TYR A 245 1.88 7.33 -11.43
CA TYR A 245 0.57 7.53 -12.05
C TYR A 245 0.55 8.79 -12.92
N TYR A 246 1.57 8.93 -13.77
CA TYR A 246 1.80 10.08 -14.64
C TYR A 246 1.90 9.63 -16.10
N GLY A 247 1.48 10.47 -17.02
CA GLY A 247 1.69 10.27 -18.46
C GLY A 247 3.12 10.68 -18.87
N TYR A 248 3.47 10.43 -20.11
CA TYR A 248 4.78 10.82 -20.68
C TYR A 248 4.93 12.33 -20.77
N ASP A 249 3.84 13.05 -21.09
CA ASP A 249 3.81 14.50 -21.25
C ASP A 249 3.42 15.25 -19.95
N ASN A 250 3.44 14.56 -18.78
CA ASN A 250 3.20 15.22 -17.51
C ASN A 250 4.29 16.26 -17.21
N ALA A 251 3.88 17.53 -17.04
CA ALA A 251 4.81 18.66 -16.92
C ALA A 251 5.73 18.61 -15.69
N THR A 252 5.34 17.91 -14.61
CA THR A 252 6.08 17.86 -13.35
C THR A 252 6.86 16.55 -13.19
N CYS A 253 6.23 15.43 -13.54
CA CYS A 253 6.75 14.09 -13.36
C CYS A 253 6.52 13.25 -14.62
N PRO A 254 7.20 13.54 -15.76
CA PRO A 254 7.08 12.73 -16.97
C PRO A 254 7.38 11.26 -16.66
N TYR A 255 6.56 10.35 -17.19
CA TYR A 255 6.60 8.93 -16.83
C TYR A 255 8.01 8.32 -16.96
N ALA A 256 8.59 8.40 -18.15
CA ALA A 256 9.90 7.76 -18.43
C ALA A 256 11.02 8.32 -17.55
N GLU A 257 11.07 9.65 -17.36
CA GLU A 257 12.06 10.29 -16.50
C GLU A 257 11.88 9.93 -15.03
N THR A 258 10.62 9.83 -14.58
CA THR A 258 10.30 9.46 -13.21
C THR A 258 10.71 8.02 -12.93
N VAL A 259 10.40 7.08 -13.82
CA VAL A 259 10.87 5.69 -13.72
C VAL A 259 12.40 5.63 -13.66
N LYS A 260 13.09 6.35 -14.54
CA LYS A 260 14.55 6.41 -14.53
C LYS A 260 15.11 6.96 -13.22
N LYS A 261 14.53 8.04 -12.67
CA LYS A 261 14.96 8.63 -11.39
C LYS A 261 14.82 7.62 -10.24
N TRP A 262 13.72 6.88 -10.19
CA TRP A 262 13.52 5.82 -9.18
C TRP A 262 14.54 4.69 -9.33
N ALA A 263 14.79 4.22 -10.54
CA ALA A 263 15.78 3.19 -10.80
C ALA A 263 17.21 3.64 -10.40
N ASP A 264 17.59 4.88 -10.72
CA ASP A 264 18.92 5.41 -10.42
C ASP A 264 19.16 5.65 -8.91
N MET A 265 18.10 5.74 -8.09
CA MET A 265 18.22 5.85 -6.64
C MET A 265 18.56 4.54 -5.93
N ILE A 266 18.25 3.39 -6.52
CA ILE A 266 18.53 2.09 -5.92
C ILE A 266 20.04 1.85 -5.93
N LYS A 267 20.62 1.65 -4.73
CA LYS A 267 22.05 1.39 -4.52
C LYS A 267 22.30 0.06 -3.83
N VAL A 268 21.30 -0.49 -3.19
CA VAL A 268 21.39 -1.80 -2.51
C VAL A 268 21.10 -2.88 -3.55
N ASP A 269 22.02 -3.82 -3.67
CA ASP A 269 21.84 -4.99 -4.53
C ASP A 269 20.67 -5.85 -4.01
N GLY A 270 19.87 -6.39 -4.93
CA GLY A 270 18.71 -7.20 -4.60
C GLY A 270 17.39 -6.44 -4.52
N ILE A 271 17.38 -5.15 -4.21
CA ILE A 271 16.14 -4.35 -4.22
C ILE A 271 15.58 -4.27 -5.65
N LYS A 272 14.30 -4.63 -5.81
CA LYS A 272 13.59 -4.59 -7.09
C LYS A 272 12.73 -3.33 -7.22
N LEU A 273 12.67 -2.79 -8.43
CA LEU A 273 11.75 -1.73 -8.82
C LEU A 273 10.50 -2.34 -9.46
N TYR A 274 9.36 -2.22 -8.80
CA TYR A 274 8.05 -2.44 -9.41
C TYR A 274 7.43 -1.08 -9.74
N VAL A 275 7.13 -0.83 -11.02
CA VAL A 275 6.59 0.48 -11.41
C VAL A 275 5.07 0.46 -11.28
N GLY A 276 4.54 1.28 -10.36
CA GLY A 276 3.11 1.48 -10.21
C GLY A 276 2.52 2.28 -11.36
N ILE A 277 1.50 1.75 -12.04
CA ILE A 277 0.82 2.36 -13.18
C ILE A 277 -0.65 2.61 -12.83
N GLY A 278 -1.12 3.86 -13.01
CA GLY A 278 -2.48 4.27 -12.68
C GLY A 278 -3.47 3.94 -13.80
N ALA A 279 -3.87 2.69 -13.94
CA ALA A 279 -4.83 2.24 -14.96
C ALA A 279 -6.18 2.97 -14.87
N TYR A 280 -6.57 3.45 -13.68
CA TYR A 280 -7.82 4.19 -13.46
C TYR A 280 -7.90 5.54 -14.22
N LYS A 281 -6.76 6.04 -14.71
CA LYS A 281 -6.72 7.29 -15.48
C LYS A 281 -7.14 7.11 -16.94
N ILE A 282 -7.12 5.90 -17.46
CA ILE A 282 -7.54 5.63 -18.85
C ILE A 282 -8.97 6.15 -19.09
N GLY A 283 -9.12 7.00 -20.10
CA GLY A 283 -10.40 7.64 -20.43
C GLY A 283 -10.74 8.87 -19.59
N THR A 284 -9.81 9.38 -18.77
CA THR A 284 -10.01 10.59 -17.96
C THR A 284 -8.97 11.66 -18.27
N GLU A 285 -9.32 12.92 -18.02
CA GLU A 285 -8.37 14.03 -18.06
C GLU A 285 -7.50 14.02 -16.79
N ASP A 286 -6.20 14.23 -16.94
CA ASP A 286 -5.28 14.49 -15.81
C ASP A 286 -5.09 15.99 -15.63
N THR A 287 -5.99 16.62 -14.87
CA THR A 287 -6.03 18.08 -14.69
C THR A 287 -4.76 18.68 -14.09
N TRP A 288 -3.89 17.85 -13.48
CA TRP A 288 -2.64 18.26 -12.86
C TRP A 288 -1.41 18.02 -13.75
N ALA A 289 -1.59 17.45 -14.94
CA ALA A 289 -0.49 17.06 -15.81
C ALA A 289 0.06 18.19 -16.69
N GLY A 290 -0.54 19.39 -16.67
CA GLY A 290 -0.13 20.49 -17.57
C GLY A 290 -0.34 20.11 -19.03
N ALA A 291 0.73 20.07 -19.84
CA ALA A 291 0.67 19.69 -21.25
C ALA A 291 0.15 18.25 -21.48
N GLY A 292 0.37 17.35 -20.53
CA GLY A 292 -0.10 15.96 -20.60
C GLY A 292 -1.55 15.74 -20.15
N ARG A 293 -2.34 16.81 -20.00
CA ARG A 293 -3.73 16.74 -19.49
C ARG A 293 -4.59 15.70 -20.20
N ASP A 294 -4.52 15.66 -21.52
CA ASP A 294 -5.40 14.85 -22.35
C ASP A 294 -4.75 13.52 -22.79
N GLU A 295 -3.55 13.23 -22.33
CA GLU A 295 -2.77 12.06 -22.76
C GLU A 295 -3.49 10.73 -22.51
N TRP A 296 -4.29 10.65 -21.46
CA TRP A 296 -5.05 9.45 -21.09
C TRP A 296 -6.37 9.29 -21.87
N LEU A 297 -6.76 10.30 -22.66
CA LEU A 297 -7.96 10.28 -23.51
C LEU A 297 -7.66 9.64 -24.86
N GLY A 298 -8.56 8.81 -25.34
CA GLY A 298 -8.50 8.24 -26.69
C GLY A 298 -7.35 7.28 -26.98
N THR A 299 -6.45 7.02 -26.02
CA THR A 299 -5.36 6.05 -26.16
C THR A 299 -5.89 4.62 -26.12
N THR A 300 -5.13 3.67 -26.68
CA THR A 300 -5.47 2.25 -26.69
C THR A 300 -4.28 1.35 -26.36
N ASP A 301 -3.08 1.92 -26.24
CA ASP A 301 -1.82 1.20 -26.03
C ASP A 301 -0.91 1.87 -24.96
N LEU A 302 -1.40 2.87 -24.26
CA LEU A 302 -0.60 3.65 -23.31
C LEU A 302 -0.05 2.77 -22.19
N LEU A 303 -0.88 1.89 -21.62
CA LEU A 303 -0.45 0.98 -20.56
C LEU A 303 0.63 0.01 -21.07
N ALA A 304 0.49 -0.51 -22.29
CA ALA A 304 1.48 -1.40 -22.90
C ALA A 304 2.82 -0.68 -23.14
N ARG A 305 2.78 0.57 -23.62
CA ARG A 305 3.99 1.42 -23.78
C ARG A 305 4.66 1.68 -22.44
N MET A 306 3.88 1.98 -21.40
CA MET A 306 4.39 2.18 -20.03
C MET A 306 5.10 0.94 -19.50
N VAL A 307 4.53 -0.24 -19.69
CA VAL A 307 5.20 -1.51 -19.33
C VAL A 307 6.51 -1.68 -20.10
N THR A 308 6.52 -1.41 -21.39
CA THR A 308 7.73 -1.52 -22.22
C THR A 308 8.82 -0.58 -21.71
N THR A 309 8.49 0.70 -21.45
CA THR A 309 9.43 1.67 -20.87
C THR A 309 9.95 1.24 -19.50
N ALA A 310 9.08 0.68 -18.65
CA ALA A 310 9.49 0.21 -17.32
C ALA A 310 10.48 -0.95 -17.41
N ARG A 311 10.33 -1.86 -18.39
CA ARG A 311 11.22 -3.02 -18.60
C ARG A 311 12.67 -2.63 -18.88
N ASP A 312 12.90 -1.44 -19.45
CA ASP A 312 14.24 -0.93 -19.76
C ASP A 312 14.93 -0.30 -18.53
N ALA A 313 14.23 -0.17 -17.42
CA ALA A 313 14.77 0.42 -16.20
C ALA A 313 15.72 -0.54 -15.47
N LYS A 314 16.79 0.00 -14.87
CA LYS A 314 17.64 -0.76 -13.95
C LYS A 314 16.82 -1.28 -12.78
N HIS A 315 17.21 -2.42 -12.23
CA HIS A 315 16.55 -3.05 -11.10
C HIS A 315 15.06 -3.43 -11.34
N TYR A 316 14.62 -3.42 -12.60
CA TYR A 316 13.25 -3.78 -12.95
C TYR A 316 12.87 -5.15 -12.38
N GLY A 317 11.81 -5.20 -11.61
CA GLY A 317 11.20 -6.43 -11.07
C GLY A 317 9.82 -6.69 -11.65
N GLY A 318 9.14 -5.65 -12.16
CA GLY A 318 7.79 -5.76 -12.69
C GLY A 318 7.05 -4.43 -12.74
N VAL A 319 5.75 -4.53 -13.01
CA VAL A 319 4.79 -3.41 -12.93
C VAL A 319 3.64 -3.79 -12.02
N ALA A 320 3.00 -2.79 -11.40
CA ALA A 320 1.80 -2.96 -10.61
C ALA A 320 0.70 -2.01 -11.12
N PHE A 321 -0.44 -2.56 -11.51
CA PHE A 321 -1.58 -1.75 -11.98
C PHE A 321 -2.52 -1.38 -10.82
N TYR A 322 -2.82 -0.11 -10.67
CA TYR A 322 -3.87 0.36 -9.80
C TYR A 322 -5.04 0.85 -10.66
N SER A 323 -6.17 0.15 -10.72
CA SER A 323 -6.54 -0.99 -9.87
C SER A 323 -7.24 -2.09 -10.66
N TYR A 324 -7.48 -3.23 -10.03
CA TYR A 324 -8.30 -4.32 -10.56
C TYR A 324 -9.66 -3.83 -11.05
N GLU A 325 -10.32 -2.97 -10.26
CA GLU A 325 -11.61 -2.41 -10.60
C GLU A 325 -11.59 -1.70 -11.97
N SER A 326 -10.56 -0.89 -12.20
CA SER A 326 -10.40 -0.13 -13.44
C SER A 326 -10.16 -1.01 -14.66
N LEU A 327 -9.42 -2.10 -14.49
CA LEU A 327 -9.12 -3.02 -15.58
C LEU A 327 -10.29 -3.95 -15.92
N PHE A 328 -11.01 -4.48 -14.91
CA PHE A 328 -11.88 -5.64 -15.10
C PHE A 328 -13.34 -5.43 -14.68
N VAL A 329 -13.65 -4.41 -13.85
CA VAL A 329 -15.03 -4.18 -13.40
C VAL A 329 -15.70 -3.16 -14.30
N SER A 330 -16.48 -3.65 -15.25
CA SER A 330 -17.20 -2.82 -16.24
C SER A 330 -16.28 -1.88 -17.06
N PRO A 331 -15.20 -2.40 -17.66
CA PRO A 331 -14.24 -1.57 -18.39
C PRO A 331 -14.92 -0.90 -19.61
N GLY A 332 -14.69 0.39 -19.79
CA GLY A 332 -15.10 1.11 -20.97
C GLY A 332 -14.39 0.61 -22.24
N ARG A 333 -14.87 1.00 -23.44
CA ARG A 333 -14.29 0.56 -24.72
C ARG A 333 -12.79 0.84 -24.84
N GLN A 334 -12.34 1.97 -24.31
CA GLN A 334 -10.92 2.35 -24.32
C GLN A 334 -10.10 1.40 -23.48
N MET A 335 -10.50 1.13 -22.23
CA MET A 335 -9.82 0.17 -21.35
C MET A 335 -9.78 -1.25 -21.94
N GLN A 336 -10.87 -1.69 -22.61
CA GLN A 336 -10.87 -2.97 -23.31
C GLN A 336 -9.84 -3.04 -24.45
N ALA A 337 -9.56 -1.90 -25.11
CA ALA A 337 -8.50 -1.84 -26.11
C ALA A 337 -7.10 -1.86 -25.47
N GLU A 338 -6.90 -1.14 -24.37
CA GLU A 338 -5.67 -1.20 -23.56
C GLU A 338 -5.39 -2.63 -23.08
N GLU A 339 -6.41 -3.33 -22.54
CA GLU A 339 -6.29 -4.73 -22.07
C GLU A 339 -5.85 -5.66 -23.21
N ARG A 340 -6.44 -5.52 -24.41
CA ARG A 340 -6.02 -6.33 -25.57
C ARG A 340 -4.55 -6.09 -25.97
N ASN A 341 -4.05 -4.87 -25.80
CA ASN A 341 -2.66 -4.58 -26.10
C ASN A 341 -1.72 -5.02 -24.98
N LEU A 342 -2.14 -4.95 -23.72
CA LEU A 342 -1.41 -5.56 -22.59
C LEU A 342 -1.24 -7.08 -22.79
N LYS A 343 -2.28 -7.80 -23.17
CA LYS A 343 -2.24 -9.26 -23.44
C LYS A 343 -1.23 -9.67 -24.51
N LYS A 344 -0.75 -8.75 -25.35
CA LYS A 344 0.26 -9.06 -26.37
C LYS A 344 1.69 -9.01 -25.83
N ILE A 345 1.88 -8.42 -24.65
CA ILE A 345 3.19 -8.17 -24.09
C ILE A 345 3.45 -8.95 -22.79
N PHE A 346 2.43 -9.56 -22.20
CA PHE A 346 2.50 -10.54 -21.13
C PHE A 346 2.27 -11.95 -21.65
#